data_11613c0cd01152f7b240642258382911
#
_entry.id   11613c0cd01152f7b240642258382911
#
_cell.length_a   1.000
_cell.length_b   1.000
_cell.length_c   1.000
_cell.angle_alpha   90.00
_cell.angle_beta   90.00
_cell.angle_gamma   90.00
#
_symmetry.space_group_name_H-M   'P 1'
#
loop_
_entity.id
_entity.type
_entity.pdbx_description
1 polymer ?
#
loop_
_entity_poly.entity_id
_entity_poly.type
_entity_poly.pdbx_seq_one_letter_code
_entity_poly.pdbx_strand_id
1 'polypeptide(L)'
;MPIIKRVTAEFIGTFVLVLGGCGSAVLTAAFPNVGIGILGVALAFGLTVLTMAYAIGHISGGHMNPAVSIGLWAGKRFPAADLLPYIIAQVMGAIVAAGVLYLIASGQPGYDIQGGFAANGYGDHSPGGYSLLAGLITEVVLTFIFLIIILGATDRRAPQGFAPLAIGLGLTLVHLVGIPVTNMSVSPARSTGPAIFLGGWALSQLWLFWVAPLVGAILAGLVYRFFEEERSK
;
A
#
# COMPACT_ATOMS: atom_id res chain seq x y z
N MET A 1 -8.47 -4.17 22.27
CA MET A 1 -9.29 -3.13 21.61
C MET A 1 -10.45 -3.79 20.87
N PRO A 2 -11.71 -3.31 20.99
CA PRO A 2 -12.85 -3.86 20.23
C PRO A 2 -12.64 -3.78 18.75
N ILE A 3 -13.17 -4.77 18.00
CA ILE A 3 -12.95 -4.88 16.53
C ILE A 3 -13.41 -3.62 15.79
N ILE A 4 -14.55 -3.03 16.19
CA ILE A 4 -15.08 -1.82 15.54
C ILE A 4 -14.07 -0.65 15.60
N LYS A 5 -13.39 -0.44 16.72
CA LYS A 5 -12.36 0.62 16.83
C LYS A 5 -11.16 0.34 15.95
N ARG A 6 -10.77 -0.92 15.87
CA ARG A 6 -9.64 -1.37 15.05
C ARG A 6 -9.92 -1.19 13.56
N VAL A 7 -11.08 -1.65 13.07
CA VAL A 7 -11.45 -1.49 11.65
C VAL A 7 -11.68 -0.03 11.26
N THR A 8 -12.22 0.80 12.17
CA THR A 8 -12.33 2.24 11.93
C THR A 8 -10.95 2.89 11.78
N ALA A 9 -9.97 2.49 12.60
CA ALA A 9 -8.59 2.96 12.47
C ALA A 9 -7.96 2.51 11.14
N GLU A 10 -8.18 1.25 10.71
CA GLU A 10 -7.71 0.74 9.41
C GLU A 10 -8.33 1.49 8.24
N PHE A 11 -9.65 1.78 8.30
CA PHE A 11 -10.33 2.59 7.29
C PHE A 11 -9.69 3.99 7.18
N ILE A 12 -9.50 4.69 8.31
CA ILE A 12 -8.90 6.03 8.34
C ILE A 12 -7.46 5.98 7.84
N GLY A 13 -6.67 5.02 8.31
CA GLY A 13 -5.27 4.89 7.90
C GLY A 13 -5.13 4.62 6.39
N THR A 14 -5.95 3.73 5.84
CA THR A 14 -5.93 3.44 4.40
C THR A 14 -6.47 4.62 3.57
N PHE A 15 -7.48 5.33 4.09
CA PHE A 15 -7.93 6.58 3.49
C PHE A 15 -6.79 7.61 3.37
N VAL A 16 -6.04 7.84 4.45
CA VAL A 16 -4.90 8.79 4.44
C VAL A 16 -3.80 8.30 3.50
N LEU A 17 -3.51 6.99 3.49
CA LEU A 17 -2.51 6.40 2.59
C LEU A 17 -2.84 6.68 1.13
N VAL A 18 -4.07 6.40 0.70
CA VAL A 18 -4.48 6.57 -0.70
C VAL A 18 -4.63 8.04 -1.06
N LEU A 19 -5.27 8.85 -0.20
CA LEU A 19 -5.42 10.27 -0.46
C LEU A 19 -4.06 10.99 -0.54
N GLY A 20 -3.14 10.71 0.38
CA GLY A 20 -1.82 11.33 0.40
C GLY A 20 -0.90 10.81 -0.69
N GLY A 21 -0.81 9.48 -0.85
CA GLY A 21 0.06 8.84 -1.83
C GLY A 21 -0.40 9.05 -3.27
N CYS A 22 -1.63 8.63 -3.60
CA CYS A 22 -2.17 8.82 -4.95
C CYS A 22 -2.45 10.30 -5.24
N GLY A 23 -2.93 11.05 -4.25
CA GLY A 23 -3.20 12.48 -4.40
C GLY A 23 -1.95 13.28 -4.70
N SER A 24 -0.80 12.94 -4.09
CA SER A 24 0.47 13.58 -4.40
C SER A 24 0.86 13.41 -5.88
N ALA A 25 0.59 12.24 -6.46
CA ALA A 25 0.86 12.01 -7.87
C ALA A 25 -0.14 12.75 -8.79
N VAL A 26 -1.45 12.63 -8.51
CA VAL A 26 -2.51 13.19 -9.36
C VAL A 26 -2.50 14.72 -9.35
N LEU A 27 -2.44 15.34 -8.17
CA LEU A 27 -2.55 16.78 -8.03
C LEU A 27 -1.28 17.53 -8.47
N THR A 28 -0.10 16.89 -8.43
CA THR A 28 1.14 17.52 -8.89
C THR A 28 1.43 17.30 -10.37
N ALA A 29 0.70 16.41 -11.04
CA ALA A 29 0.84 16.19 -12.49
C ALA A 29 0.60 17.47 -13.32
N ALA A 30 -0.21 18.38 -12.80
CA ALA A 30 -0.47 19.70 -13.43
C ALA A 30 0.74 20.66 -13.39
N PHE A 31 1.81 20.32 -12.66
CA PHE A 31 2.98 21.17 -12.45
C PHE A 31 4.28 20.48 -12.94
N PRO A 32 4.43 20.21 -14.26
CA PRO A 32 5.53 19.36 -14.77
C PRO A 32 6.93 19.95 -14.49
N ASN A 33 7.05 21.27 -14.39
CA ASN A 33 8.34 21.94 -14.18
C ASN A 33 8.74 22.08 -12.70
N VAL A 34 7.77 22.02 -11.78
CA VAL A 34 8.00 22.19 -10.33
C VAL A 34 7.34 21.03 -9.54
N GLY A 35 6.90 20.01 -10.23
CA GLY A 35 6.29 18.83 -9.62
C GLY A 35 7.27 18.04 -8.78
N ILE A 36 6.75 17.23 -7.87
CA ILE A 36 7.54 16.46 -6.90
C ILE A 36 8.25 15.23 -7.49
N GLY A 37 7.89 14.84 -8.71
CA GLY A 37 8.47 13.69 -9.40
C GLY A 37 8.32 12.36 -8.64
N ILE A 38 9.03 11.33 -9.12
CA ILE A 38 8.99 9.99 -8.51
C ILE A 38 9.46 10.04 -7.04
N LEU A 39 10.50 10.82 -6.74
CA LEU A 39 11.03 10.95 -5.39
C LEU A 39 9.97 11.50 -4.43
N GLY A 40 9.28 12.56 -4.81
CA GLY A 40 8.26 13.17 -3.95
C GLY A 40 7.04 12.27 -3.76
N VAL A 41 6.60 11.56 -4.82
CA VAL A 41 5.51 10.59 -4.71
C VAL A 41 5.89 9.42 -3.79
N ALA A 42 7.10 8.87 -3.95
CA ALA A 42 7.61 7.80 -3.10
C ALA A 42 7.69 8.23 -1.62
N LEU A 43 8.18 9.44 -1.36
CA LEU A 43 8.20 10.04 -0.02
C LEU A 43 6.79 10.25 0.53
N ALA A 44 5.84 10.71 -0.27
CA ALA A 44 4.45 10.90 0.16
C ALA A 44 3.83 9.59 0.63
N PHE A 45 3.98 8.48 -0.13
CA PHE A 45 3.53 7.16 0.30
C PHE A 45 4.20 6.72 1.62
N GLY A 46 5.51 6.88 1.74
CA GLY A 46 6.24 6.54 2.96
C GLY A 46 5.79 7.36 4.17
N LEU A 47 5.59 8.68 4.00
CA LEU A 47 5.13 9.59 5.04
C LEU A 47 3.71 9.27 5.51
N THR A 48 2.79 8.88 4.61
CA THR A 48 1.43 8.49 5.03
C THR A 48 1.48 7.29 5.97
N VAL A 49 2.24 6.24 5.63
CA VAL A 49 2.37 5.06 6.51
C VAL A 49 3.12 5.40 7.79
N LEU A 50 4.21 6.15 7.72
CA LEU A 50 4.97 6.57 8.89
C LEU A 50 4.07 7.29 9.91
N THR A 51 3.38 8.32 9.45
CA THR A 51 2.54 9.17 10.33
C THR A 51 1.33 8.39 10.86
N MET A 52 0.66 7.61 10.00
CA MET A 52 -0.48 6.83 10.42
C MET A 52 -0.11 5.65 11.31
N ALA A 53 1.04 5.00 11.11
CA ALA A 53 1.51 3.95 12.01
C ALA A 53 1.76 4.48 13.43
N TYR A 54 2.26 5.71 13.57
CA TYR A 54 2.32 6.37 14.88
C TYR A 54 0.93 6.74 15.42
N ALA A 55 0.05 7.24 14.57
CA ALA A 55 -1.26 7.75 14.98
C ALA A 55 -2.26 6.64 15.39
N ILE A 56 -2.25 5.49 14.69
CA ILE A 56 -3.23 4.42 14.88
C ILE A 56 -2.64 3.04 15.18
N GLY A 57 -1.32 2.89 15.14
CA GLY A 57 -0.67 1.59 15.35
C GLY A 57 -1.01 0.97 16.71
N HIS A 58 -1.13 1.76 17.75
CA HIS A 58 -1.54 1.31 19.08
C HIS A 58 -3.03 0.92 19.18
N ILE A 59 -3.85 1.25 18.17
CA ILE A 59 -5.28 0.92 18.10
C ILE A 59 -5.51 -0.38 17.31
N SER A 60 -5.00 -0.43 16.07
CA SER A 60 -5.29 -1.51 15.11
C SER A 60 -4.08 -2.37 14.72
N GLY A 61 -2.89 -1.91 15.02
CA GLY A 61 -1.66 -2.43 14.46
C GLY A 61 -1.18 -1.62 13.24
N GLY A 62 -2.06 -0.77 12.66
CA GLY A 62 -1.71 0.11 11.54
C GLY A 62 -1.33 -0.64 10.27
N HIS A 63 -2.11 -1.66 9.90
CA HIS A 63 -1.82 -2.46 8.70
C HIS A 63 -2.06 -1.66 7.41
N MET A 64 -3.22 -0.99 7.30
CA MET A 64 -3.62 -0.12 6.18
C MET A 64 -3.53 -0.78 4.79
N ASN A 65 -3.42 -2.11 4.76
CA ASN A 65 -3.09 -2.87 3.55
C ASN A 65 -3.50 -4.34 3.72
N PRO A 66 -4.32 -4.92 2.81
CA PRO A 66 -4.69 -6.33 2.83
C PRO A 66 -3.49 -7.28 2.79
N ALA A 67 -2.44 -6.96 2.00
CA ALA A 67 -1.24 -7.79 1.92
C ALA A 67 -0.48 -7.82 3.26
N VAL A 68 -0.40 -6.68 3.97
CA VAL A 68 0.18 -6.62 5.32
C VAL A 68 -0.60 -7.49 6.29
N SER A 69 -1.94 -7.38 6.30
CA SER A 69 -2.80 -8.19 7.18
C SER A 69 -2.62 -9.69 6.94
N ILE A 70 -2.57 -10.11 5.66
CA ILE A 70 -2.36 -11.52 5.28
C ILE A 70 -0.93 -11.98 5.58
N GLY A 71 0.08 -11.15 5.34
CA GLY A 71 1.48 -11.46 5.67
C GLY A 71 1.69 -11.66 7.19
N LEU A 72 1.11 -10.80 8.01
CA LEU A 72 1.13 -10.94 9.47
C LEU A 72 0.37 -12.19 9.94
N TRP A 73 -0.75 -12.53 9.30
CA TRP A 73 -1.45 -13.78 9.56
C TRP A 73 -0.59 -15.00 9.18
N ALA A 74 0.03 -15.01 8.01
CA ALA A 74 0.94 -16.06 7.58
C ALA A 74 2.13 -16.21 8.54
N GLY A 75 2.62 -15.10 9.10
CA GLY A 75 3.62 -15.04 10.17
C GLY A 75 3.10 -15.40 11.58
N LYS A 76 1.84 -15.83 11.73
CA LYS A 76 1.18 -16.12 13.02
C LYS A 76 1.15 -14.94 14.01
N ARG A 77 1.15 -13.71 13.50
CA ARG A 77 1.15 -12.47 14.29
C ARG A 77 -0.18 -11.72 14.23
N PHE A 78 -1.16 -12.26 13.47
CA PHE A 78 -2.51 -11.70 13.33
C PHE A 78 -3.56 -12.82 13.27
N PRO A 79 -4.72 -12.68 13.96
CA PRO A 79 -5.75 -13.71 13.97
C PRO A 79 -6.54 -13.76 12.66
N ALA A 80 -6.83 -14.97 12.16
CA ALA A 80 -7.59 -15.18 10.93
C ALA A 80 -9.01 -14.59 10.97
N ALA A 81 -9.64 -14.59 12.15
CA ALA A 81 -10.99 -14.05 12.34
C ALA A 81 -11.10 -12.53 12.05
N ASP A 82 -9.98 -11.80 12.18
CA ASP A 82 -9.93 -10.36 11.96
C ASP A 82 -9.55 -9.97 10.52
N LEU A 83 -9.12 -10.94 9.67
CA LEU A 83 -8.67 -10.65 8.31
C LEU A 83 -9.76 -10.00 7.47
N LEU A 84 -10.92 -10.64 7.37
CA LEU A 84 -12.01 -10.15 6.53
C LEU A 84 -12.51 -8.75 6.94
N PRO A 85 -12.79 -8.48 8.23
CA PRO A 85 -13.12 -7.13 8.68
C PRO A 85 -12.07 -6.07 8.33
N TYR A 86 -10.78 -6.39 8.47
CA TYR A 86 -9.68 -5.49 8.12
C TYR A 86 -9.63 -5.21 6.62
N ILE A 87 -9.67 -6.24 5.79
CA ILE A 87 -9.63 -6.10 4.33
C ILE A 87 -10.79 -5.23 3.83
N ILE A 88 -12.01 -5.47 4.34
CA ILE A 88 -13.18 -4.65 3.98
C ILE A 88 -12.94 -3.18 4.37
N ALA A 89 -12.52 -2.91 5.59
CA ALA A 89 -12.28 -1.55 6.06
C ALA A 89 -11.19 -0.83 5.23
N GLN A 90 -10.10 -1.53 4.92
CA GLN A 90 -9.00 -1.02 4.12
C GLN A 90 -9.44 -0.71 2.68
N VAL A 91 -10.16 -1.62 2.03
CA VAL A 91 -10.66 -1.42 0.67
C VAL A 91 -11.66 -0.25 0.63
N MET A 92 -12.58 -0.18 1.60
CA MET A 92 -13.53 0.93 1.69
C MET A 92 -12.83 2.26 1.94
N GLY A 93 -11.81 2.30 2.81
CA GLY A 93 -10.99 3.50 3.03
C GLY A 93 -10.32 3.98 1.74
N ALA A 94 -9.77 3.05 0.95
CA ALA A 94 -9.15 3.35 -0.34
C ALA A 94 -10.14 3.89 -1.37
N ILE A 95 -11.34 3.29 -1.47
CA ILE A 95 -12.39 3.73 -2.40
C ILE A 95 -12.88 5.13 -2.03
N VAL A 96 -13.15 5.39 -0.76
CA VAL A 96 -13.60 6.72 -0.31
C VAL A 96 -12.51 7.76 -0.52
N ALA A 97 -11.24 7.43 -0.27
CA ALA A 97 -10.11 8.32 -0.55
C ALA A 97 -9.99 8.66 -2.04
N ALA A 98 -10.12 7.66 -2.93
CA ALA A 98 -10.10 7.88 -4.37
C ALA A 98 -11.29 8.75 -4.81
N GLY A 99 -12.48 8.56 -4.22
CA GLY A 99 -13.64 9.42 -4.47
C GLY A 99 -13.41 10.88 -4.07
N VAL A 100 -12.84 11.11 -2.89
CA VAL A 100 -12.47 12.46 -2.43
C VAL A 100 -11.41 13.06 -3.34
N LEU A 101 -10.39 12.29 -3.72
CA LEU A 101 -9.36 12.74 -4.64
C LEU A 101 -9.94 13.11 -6.02
N TYR A 102 -10.88 12.31 -6.54
CA TYR A 102 -11.57 12.60 -7.79
C TYR A 102 -12.33 13.94 -7.73
N LEU A 103 -13.06 14.16 -6.63
CA LEU A 103 -13.79 15.43 -6.43
C LEU A 103 -12.83 16.63 -6.38
N ILE A 104 -11.70 16.49 -5.69
CA ILE A 104 -10.68 17.56 -5.61
C ILE A 104 -10.08 17.82 -7.01
N ALA A 105 -9.63 16.76 -7.69
CA ALA A 105 -8.98 16.88 -8.99
C ALA A 105 -9.92 17.45 -10.07
N SER A 106 -11.20 17.05 -10.04
CA SER A 106 -12.23 17.55 -10.95
C SER A 106 -12.55 19.05 -10.77
N GLY A 107 -12.09 19.66 -9.67
CA GLY A 107 -12.16 21.12 -9.50
C GLY A 107 -11.18 21.88 -10.39
N GLN A 108 -10.21 21.23 -11.01
CA GLN A 108 -9.29 21.85 -11.97
C GLN A 108 -9.94 21.89 -13.36
N PRO A 109 -10.03 23.08 -14.00
CA PRO A 109 -10.52 23.17 -15.38
C PRO A 109 -9.71 22.30 -16.35
N GLY A 110 -10.41 21.46 -17.13
CA GLY A 110 -9.79 20.57 -18.11
C GLY A 110 -9.18 19.28 -17.51
N TYR A 111 -9.42 18.97 -16.24
CA TYR A 111 -9.00 17.70 -15.66
C TYR A 111 -9.61 16.51 -16.41
N ASP A 112 -8.77 15.57 -16.81
CA ASP A 112 -9.17 14.30 -17.42
C ASP A 112 -8.64 13.13 -16.61
N ILE A 113 -9.54 12.32 -16.05
CA ILE A 113 -9.19 11.13 -15.29
C ILE A 113 -8.44 10.10 -16.14
N GLN A 114 -8.65 10.09 -17.47
CA GLN A 114 -7.98 9.15 -18.38
C GLN A 114 -6.46 9.38 -18.45
N GLY A 115 -5.95 10.46 -17.89
CA GLY A 115 -4.52 10.68 -17.66
C GLY A 115 -3.88 9.70 -16.68
N GLY A 116 -4.65 8.77 -16.05
CA GLY A 116 -4.14 7.60 -15.31
C GLY A 116 -4.52 7.52 -13.84
N PHE A 117 -4.95 8.58 -13.19
CA PHE A 117 -5.47 8.66 -11.81
C PHE A 117 -4.66 7.87 -10.77
N ALA A 118 -3.35 7.85 -10.91
CA ALA A 118 -2.41 7.06 -10.09
C ALA A 118 -2.73 5.55 -10.06
N ALA A 119 -3.43 5.00 -11.05
CA ALA A 119 -3.70 3.58 -11.16
C ALA A 119 -2.41 2.79 -11.42
N ASN A 120 -2.40 1.53 -10.99
CA ASN A 120 -1.31 0.61 -11.27
C ASN A 120 -1.55 -0.10 -12.61
N GLY A 121 -0.47 -0.36 -13.35
CA GLY A 121 -0.56 -1.02 -14.65
C GLY A 121 0.73 -1.71 -15.07
N TYR A 122 0.61 -2.55 -16.12
CA TYR A 122 1.71 -3.23 -16.80
C TYR A 122 1.52 -3.17 -18.32
N GLY A 123 2.53 -3.56 -19.10
CA GLY A 123 2.49 -3.46 -20.56
C GLY A 123 2.35 -2.01 -20.99
N ASP A 124 1.38 -1.73 -21.85
CA ASP A 124 1.09 -0.37 -22.36
C ASP A 124 0.66 0.62 -21.29
N HIS A 125 0.29 0.13 -20.10
CA HIS A 125 -0.10 0.94 -18.94
C HIS A 125 0.96 0.99 -17.85
N SER A 126 2.14 0.39 -18.08
CA SER A 126 3.31 0.57 -17.23
C SER A 126 3.91 1.95 -17.46
N PRO A 127 4.30 2.71 -16.42
CA PRO A 127 4.98 3.98 -16.61
C PRO A 127 6.24 3.89 -17.47
N GLY A 128 7.01 2.80 -17.35
CA GLY A 128 8.22 2.54 -18.13
C GLY A 128 8.06 1.50 -19.24
N GLY A 129 6.83 1.06 -19.59
CA GLY A 129 6.58 0.07 -20.63
C GLY A 129 6.97 -1.37 -20.27
N TYR A 130 7.03 -1.70 -18.99
CA TYR A 130 7.44 -3.03 -18.52
C TYR A 130 6.33 -4.07 -18.71
N SER A 131 6.75 -5.29 -19.10
CA SER A 131 5.85 -6.41 -19.35
C SER A 131 5.08 -6.87 -18.10
N LEU A 132 4.02 -7.67 -18.31
CA LEU A 132 3.28 -8.33 -17.23
C LEU A 132 4.21 -9.14 -16.32
N LEU A 133 5.16 -9.90 -16.86
CA LEU A 133 6.09 -10.71 -16.07
C LEU A 133 6.99 -9.83 -15.18
N ALA A 134 7.51 -8.73 -15.73
CA ALA A 134 8.30 -7.77 -14.96
C ALA A 134 7.46 -7.14 -13.84
N GLY A 135 6.21 -6.75 -14.12
CA GLY A 135 5.28 -6.24 -13.13
C GLY A 135 4.97 -7.26 -12.02
N LEU A 136 4.71 -8.52 -12.39
CA LEU A 136 4.46 -9.61 -11.44
C LEU A 136 5.65 -9.81 -10.49
N ILE A 137 6.86 -9.93 -11.04
CA ILE A 137 8.08 -10.13 -10.24
C ILE A 137 8.30 -8.94 -9.32
N THR A 138 8.17 -7.71 -9.83
CA THR A 138 8.35 -6.48 -9.05
C THR A 138 7.41 -6.44 -7.86
N GLU A 139 6.11 -6.66 -8.09
CA GLU A 139 5.11 -6.60 -7.00
C GLU A 139 5.32 -7.70 -5.96
N VAL A 140 5.64 -8.94 -6.39
CA VAL A 140 5.94 -10.04 -5.45
C VAL A 140 7.18 -9.73 -4.62
N VAL A 141 8.29 -9.35 -5.27
CA VAL A 141 9.58 -9.17 -4.59
C VAL A 141 9.54 -7.94 -3.67
N LEU A 142 9.01 -6.82 -4.15
CA LEU A 142 8.99 -5.59 -3.35
C LEU A 142 7.97 -5.67 -2.21
N THR A 143 6.86 -6.39 -2.37
CA THR A 143 5.96 -6.69 -1.25
C THR A 143 6.62 -7.62 -0.23
N PHE A 144 7.33 -8.65 -0.69
CA PHE A 144 8.12 -9.51 0.19
C PHE A 144 9.11 -8.69 1.03
N ILE A 145 9.90 -7.81 0.40
CA ILE A 145 10.86 -6.95 1.09
C ILE A 145 10.14 -6.04 2.10
N PHE A 146 9.04 -5.42 1.69
CA PHE A 146 8.28 -4.54 2.57
C PHE A 146 7.74 -5.28 3.81
N LEU A 147 7.21 -6.49 3.63
CA LEU A 147 6.74 -7.32 4.74
C LEU A 147 7.88 -7.81 5.64
N ILE A 148 9.05 -8.14 5.12
CA ILE A 148 10.23 -8.44 5.94
C ILE A 148 10.61 -7.24 6.82
N ILE A 149 10.57 -6.02 6.28
CA ILE A 149 10.81 -4.80 7.06
C ILE A 149 9.76 -4.64 8.16
N ILE A 150 8.47 -4.83 7.85
CA ILE A 150 7.39 -4.73 8.84
C ILE A 150 7.58 -5.75 9.95
N LEU A 151 7.76 -7.01 9.60
CA LEU A 151 7.91 -8.11 10.55
C LEU A 151 9.14 -7.91 11.43
N GLY A 152 10.27 -7.48 10.83
CA GLY A 152 11.50 -7.19 11.54
C GLY A 152 11.39 -6.00 12.48
N ALA A 153 10.89 -4.87 11.98
CA ALA A 153 10.76 -3.65 12.77
C ALA A 153 9.77 -3.77 13.94
N THR A 154 8.79 -4.68 13.83
CA THR A 154 7.79 -4.95 14.86
C THR A 154 8.10 -6.19 15.70
N ASP A 155 9.27 -6.79 15.53
CA ASP A 155 9.75 -7.89 16.38
C ASP A 155 10.02 -7.39 17.81
N ARG A 156 9.80 -8.25 18.81
CA ARG A 156 10.04 -7.91 20.22
C ARG A 156 11.51 -7.58 20.53
N ARG A 157 12.43 -8.10 19.72
CA ARG A 157 13.87 -7.86 19.82
C ARG A 157 14.30 -6.55 19.16
N ALA A 158 13.43 -5.96 18.31
CA ALA A 158 13.72 -4.70 17.65
C ALA A 158 13.63 -3.51 18.63
N PRO A 159 14.35 -2.40 18.38
CA PRO A 159 14.24 -1.19 19.19
C PRO A 159 12.81 -0.68 19.25
N GLN A 160 12.28 -0.49 20.46
CA GLN A 160 10.92 -0.03 20.67
C GLN A 160 10.72 1.40 20.18
N GLY A 161 9.55 1.69 19.60
CA GLY A 161 9.17 3.04 19.16
C GLY A 161 9.66 3.42 17.75
N PHE A 162 10.56 2.68 17.12
CA PHE A 162 11.11 3.00 15.81
C PHE A 162 10.45 2.28 14.63
N ALA A 163 9.57 1.31 14.89
CA ALA A 163 8.91 0.54 13.84
C ALA A 163 8.21 1.43 12.78
N PRO A 164 7.39 2.44 13.14
CA PRO A 164 6.75 3.31 12.14
C PRO A 164 7.74 4.01 11.21
N LEU A 165 8.89 4.46 11.75
CA LEU A 165 9.93 5.11 10.97
C LEU A 165 10.54 4.14 9.94
N ALA A 166 10.94 2.95 10.38
CA ALA A 166 11.50 1.92 9.49
C ALA A 166 10.49 1.49 8.41
N ILE A 167 9.23 1.32 8.77
CA ILE A 167 8.16 0.90 7.85
C ILE A 167 7.87 2.00 6.80
N GLY A 168 7.76 3.26 7.23
CA GLY A 168 7.53 4.37 6.31
C GLY A 168 8.68 4.57 5.32
N LEU A 169 9.94 4.52 5.81
CA LEU A 169 11.12 4.58 4.94
C LEU A 169 11.22 3.35 4.03
N GLY A 170 10.84 2.16 4.52
CA GLY A 170 10.75 0.95 3.72
C GLY A 170 9.73 1.08 2.59
N LEU A 171 8.56 1.69 2.85
CA LEU A 171 7.58 1.95 1.80
C LEU A 171 8.13 2.97 0.78
N THR A 172 8.82 4.02 1.23
CA THR A 172 9.50 4.94 0.31
C THR A 172 10.49 4.21 -0.60
N LEU A 173 11.33 3.33 -0.03
CA LEU A 173 12.32 2.56 -0.77
C LEU A 173 11.67 1.71 -1.88
N VAL A 174 10.65 0.92 -1.56
CA VAL A 174 9.99 0.07 -2.57
C VAL A 174 9.26 0.89 -3.64
N HIS A 175 8.75 2.08 -3.30
CA HIS A 175 8.15 3.00 -4.28
C HIS A 175 9.19 3.60 -5.22
N LEU A 176 10.38 3.97 -4.73
CA LEU A 176 11.47 4.46 -5.58
C LEU A 176 11.88 3.45 -6.65
N VAL A 177 11.84 2.15 -6.33
CA VAL A 177 12.16 1.07 -7.26
C VAL A 177 10.98 0.71 -8.16
N GLY A 178 9.77 0.66 -7.61
CA GLY A 178 8.62 0.06 -8.30
C GLY A 178 7.76 1.03 -9.10
N ILE A 179 7.79 2.35 -8.81
CA ILE A 179 6.99 3.34 -9.56
C ILE A 179 7.26 3.26 -11.07
N PRO A 180 8.50 3.20 -11.57
CA PRO A 180 8.75 3.08 -13.00
C PRO A 180 8.15 1.82 -13.64
N VAL A 181 7.98 0.74 -12.87
CA VAL A 181 7.55 -0.57 -13.38
C VAL A 181 6.02 -0.70 -13.42
N THR A 182 5.35 -0.40 -12.29
CA THR A 182 3.91 -0.65 -12.15
C THR A 182 3.14 0.54 -11.55
N ASN A 183 3.79 1.68 -11.37
CA ASN A 183 3.33 2.75 -10.47
C ASN A 183 3.22 2.28 -9.00
N MET A 184 3.91 1.25 -8.63
CA MET A 184 4.03 0.53 -7.36
C MET A 184 2.74 0.39 -6.56
N SER A 185 2.31 -0.86 -6.37
CA SER A 185 1.14 -1.19 -5.57
C SER A 185 1.51 -1.54 -4.13
N VAL A 186 2.14 -2.69 -3.93
CA VAL A 186 2.33 -3.42 -2.66
C VAL A 186 1.06 -3.54 -1.80
N SER A 187 -0.08 -3.08 -2.31
CA SER A 187 -1.35 -3.02 -1.57
C SER A 187 -2.56 -3.21 -2.48
N PRO A 188 -3.30 -4.33 -2.34
CA PRO A 188 -4.56 -4.52 -3.04
C PRO A 188 -5.56 -3.37 -2.86
N ALA A 189 -5.68 -2.82 -1.66
CA ALA A 189 -6.59 -1.72 -1.37
C ALA A 189 -6.17 -0.43 -2.11
N ARG A 190 -4.86 -0.08 -2.08
CA ARG A 190 -4.31 1.08 -2.80
C ARG A 190 -4.59 1.01 -4.29
N SER A 191 -4.53 -0.17 -4.88
CA SER A 191 -4.79 -0.34 -6.33
C SER A 191 -6.27 -0.31 -6.65
N THR A 192 -7.11 -0.85 -5.77
CA THR A 192 -8.57 -0.92 -5.97
C THR A 192 -9.22 0.46 -6.02
N GLY A 193 -8.82 1.38 -5.12
CA GLY A 193 -9.40 2.73 -5.08
C GLY A 193 -9.33 3.44 -6.44
N PRO A 194 -8.15 3.76 -6.95
CA PRO A 194 -8.01 4.42 -8.26
C PRO A 194 -8.60 3.63 -9.42
N ALA A 195 -8.48 2.28 -9.43
CA ALA A 195 -8.98 1.43 -10.51
C ALA A 195 -10.50 1.53 -10.69
N ILE A 196 -11.26 1.62 -9.58
CA ILE A 196 -12.73 1.76 -9.64
C ILE A 196 -13.13 3.07 -10.32
N PHE A 197 -12.43 4.16 -10.07
CA PHE A 197 -12.75 5.47 -10.64
C PHE A 197 -12.27 5.63 -12.09
N LEU A 198 -11.08 5.10 -12.40
CA LEU A 198 -10.55 5.14 -13.78
C LEU A 198 -11.30 4.19 -14.70
N GLY A 199 -11.70 3.00 -14.20
CA GLY A 199 -12.38 1.98 -14.99
C GLY A 199 -11.48 1.28 -16.01
N GLY A 200 -12.11 0.73 -17.06
CA GLY A 200 -11.43 0.20 -18.24
C GLY A 200 -10.25 -0.75 -17.94
N TRP A 201 -9.09 -0.40 -18.47
CA TRP A 201 -7.86 -1.19 -18.35
C TRP A 201 -7.41 -1.37 -16.88
N ALA A 202 -7.61 -0.36 -16.03
CA ALA A 202 -7.19 -0.44 -14.64
C ALA A 202 -7.95 -1.52 -13.87
N LEU A 203 -9.24 -1.69 -14.13
CA LEU A 203 -10.03 -2.79 -13.57
C LEU A 203 -9.61 -4.14 -14.16
N SER A 204 -9.34 -4.22 -15.46
CA SER A 204 -8.92 -5.48 -16.10
C SER A 204 -7.54 -5.96 -15.64
N GLN A 205 -6.66 -5.04 -15.24
CA GLN A 205 -5.33 -5.36 -14.72
C GLN A 205 -5.26 -5.48 -13.19
N LEU A 206 -6.33 -5.14 -12.47
CA LEU A 206 -6.36 -5.10 -11.00
C LEU A 206 -6.02 -6.45 -10.35
N TRP A 207 -6.32 -7.56 -11.01
CA TRP A 207 -6.05 -8.91 -10.50
C TRP A 207 -4.57 -9.11 -10.11
N LEU A 208 -3.63 -8.56 -10.92
CA LEU A 208 -2.20 -8.68 -10.64
C LEU A 208 -1.85 -8.01 -9.31
N PHE A 209 -2.42 -6.85 -9.06
CA PHE A 209 -2.18 -6.03 -7.86
C PHE A 209 -2.91 -6.55 -6.61
N TRP A 210 -3.71 -7.60 -6.75
CA TRP A 210 -4.18 -8.45 -5.66
C TRP A 210 -3.25 -9.66 -5.49
N VAL A 211 -3.05 -10.43 -6.55
CA VAL A 211 -2.33 -11.71 -6.48
C VAL A 211 -0.86 -11.53 -6.08
N ALA A 212 -0.13 -10.67 -6.78
CA ALA A 212 1.31 -10.51 -6.56
C ALA A 212 1.67 -9.99 -5.16
N PRO A 213 1.04 -8.92 -4.62
CA PRO A 213 1.30 -8.49 -3.26
C PRO A 213 0.94 -9.55 -2.21
N LEU A 214 -0.16 -10.30 -2.40
CA LEU A 214 -0.54 -11.37 -1.47
C LEU A 214 0.48 -12.51 -1.46
N VAL A 215 0.98 -12.91 -2.62
CA VAL A 215 2.05 -13.93 -2.72
C VAL A 215 3.31 -13.46 -2.01
N GLY A 216 3.78 -12.23 -2.30
CA GLY A 216 4.97 -11.67 -1.65
C GLY A 216 4.82 -11.59 -0.13
N ALA A 217 3.65 -11.17 0.35
CA ALA A 217 3.35 -11.05 1.77
C ALA A 217 3.31 -12.42 2.49
N ILE A 218 2.68 -13.43 1.87
CA ILE A 218 2.64 -14.79 2.44
C ILE A 218 4.06 -15.37 2.53
N LEU A 219 4.85 -15.25 1.46
CA LEU A 219 6.23 -15.71 1.45
C LEU A 219 7.05 -15.04 2.55
N ALA A 220 6.92 -13.73 2.74
CA ALA A 220 7.59 -13.01 3.81
C ALA A 220 7.18 -13.50 5.20
N GLY A 221 5.88 -13.70 5.43
CA GLY A 221 5.36 -14.22 6.68
C GLY A 221 5.92 -15.61 6.99
N LEU A 222 5.98 -16.50 5.99
CA LEU A 222 6.53 -17.85 6.15
C LEU A 222 8.05 -17.83 6.42
N VAL A 223 8.80 -17.02 5.66
CA VAL A 223 10.25 -16.88 5.84
C VAL A 223 10.57 -16.27 7.21
N TYR A 224 9.83 -15.25 7.63
CA TYR A 224 10.10 -14.59 8.91
C TYR A 224 9.89 -15.52 10.12
N ARG A 225 8.96 -16.47 10.03
CA ARG A 225 8.77 -17.51 11.06
C ARG A 225 10.03 -18.36 11.31
N PHE A 226 10.88 -18.52 10.30
CA PHE A 226 12.17 -19.20 10.46
C PHE A 226 13.16 -18.43 11.35
N PHE A 227 13.02 -17.09 11.42
CA PHE A 227 13.85 -16.24 12.26
C PHE A 227 13.29 -16.05 13.68
N GLU A 228 12.04 -16.45 13.92
CA GLU A 228 11.47 -16.42 15.27
C GLU A 228 12.12 -17.54 16.11
N GLU A 229 12.63 -17.18 17.29
CA GLU A 229 13.08 -18.17 18.26
C GLU A 229 11.90 -19.07 18.65
N GLU A 230 12.14 -20.38 18.75
CA GLU A 230 11.16 -21.32 19.30
C GLU A 230 10.70 -20.78 20.66
N ARG A 231 9.42 -20.51 20.79
CA ARG A 231 8.85 -20.14 22.08
C ARG A 231 9.12 -21.33 23.01
N SER A 232 10.06 -21.15 23.97
CA SER A 232 10.18 -22.07 25.07
C SER A 232 8.80 -22.24 25.69
N LYS A 233 8.27 -23.47 25.61
CA LYS A 233 6.98 -23.89 26.16
C LYS A 233 6.93 -23.68 27.66
#